data_28e3438e966cbbdfff90a64a14dd0560
#
_entry.id   28e3438e966cbbdfff90a64a14dd0560
#
_cell.length_a   1.000
_cell.length_b   1.000
_cell.length_c   1.000
_cell.angle_alpha   90.00
_cell.angle_beta   90.00
_cell.angle_gamma   90.00
#
_symmetry.space_group_name_H-M   'P 1'
#
loop_
_entity.id
_entity.type
_entity.pdbx_description
1 polymer ?
#
loop_
_entity_poly.entity_id
_entity_poly.type
_entity_poly.pdbx_seq_one_letter_code
_entity_poly.pdbx_strand_id
1 'polypeptide(L)'
;MPASARNAFFGQVTHVRRGTLLTEVSLRAQGGLSLASVITTESFESLLLSEGAAVTALIKPPEVLVGRENGGLHTSARNNFKGRVTSLRSDGVAVEVMGKLDGGTPMCALITAKSLASLEIKENDEVSFFFKAVNVILSAS
;
A
#
# COMPACT_ATOMS: atom_id res chain seq x y z
N MET A 1 0.39 -14.80 -10.96
CA MET A 1 -0.69 -14.09 -10.29
C MET A 1 -1.45 -13.24 -11.29
N PRO A 2 -2.67 -13.58 -11.55
CA PRO A 2 -3.41 -12.92 -12.64
C PRO A 2 -4.06 -11.61 -12.26
N ALA A 3 -3.98 -11.20 -11.03
CA ALA A 3 -4.67 -10.00 -10.59
C ALA A 3 -4.02 -8.75 -11.17
N SER A 4 -4.82 -7.76 -11.47
CA SER A 4 -4.34 -6.47 -11.91
C SER A 4 -3.69 -5.69 -10.78
N ALA A 5 -4.06 -5.98 -9.54
CA ALA A 5 -3.44 -5.38 -8.37
C ALA A 5 -2.20 -6.18 -8.01
N ARG A 6 -1.04 -5.56 -8.11
CA ARG A 6 0.22 -6.24 -7.90
C ARG A 6 0.76 -6.15 -6.49
N ASN A 7 0.16 -5.32 -5.66
CA ASN A 7 0.52 -5.22 -4.25
C ASN A 7 -0.55 -5.95 -3.45
N ALA A 8 -0.19 -7.11 -2.95
CA ALA A 8 -1.09 -7.95 -2.17
C ALA A 8 -0.43 -8.27 -0.83
N PHE A 9 -1.16 -8.02 0.25
CA PHE A 9 -0.68 -8.24 1.60
C PHE A 9 -1.64 -9.18 2.32
N PHE A 10 -1.15 -10.34 2.69
CA PHE A 10 -1.94 -11.35 3.38
C PHE A 10 -1.82 -11.15 4.88
N GLY A 11 -2.93 -11.13 5.59
CA GLY A 11 -2.87 -10.91 7.01
C GLY A 11 -4.16 -11.20 7.72
N GLN A 12 -4.28 -10.62 8.91
CA GLN A 12 -5.44 -10.79 9.77
C GLN A 12 -5.92 -9.44 10.26
N VAL A 13 -7.23 -9.32 10.40
CA VAL A 13 -7.84 -8.13 10.97
C VAL A 13 -7.47 -8.04 12.44
N THR A 14 -6.93 -6.89 12.86
CA THR A 14 -6.55 -6.66 14.25
C THR A 14 -7.52 -5.74 14.97
N HIS A 15 -8.17 -4.84 14.24
CA HIS A 15 -9.05 -3.86 14.86
C HIS A 15 -10.06 -3.36 13.84
N VAL A 16 -11.27 -3.05 14.31
CA VAL A 16 -12.34 -2.53 13.45
C VAL A 16 -12.92 -1.29 14.13
N ARG A 17 -13.06 -0.23 13.35
CA ARG A 17 -13.69 1.00 13.80
C ARG A 17 -14.86 1.27 12.87
N ARG A 18 -16.04 0.90 13.32
CA ARG A 18 -17.24 0.93 12.49
C ARG A 18 -17.89 2.30 12.51
N GLY A 19 -18.11 2.87 11.33
CA GLY A 19 -18.92 4.06 11.15
C GLY A 19 -20.22 3.73 10.45
N THR A 20 -21.08 4.71 10.32
CA THR A 20 -22.36 4.51 9.64
C THR A 20 -22.17 4.27 8.13
N LEU A 21 -21.30 5.05 7.51
CA LEU A 21 -21.04 4.96 6.07
C LEU A 21 -19.75 4.23 5.75
N LEU A 22 -18.72 4.47 6.54
CA LEU A 22 -17.39 3.90 6.30
C LEU A 22 -16.92 3.17 7.56
N THR A 23 -16.15 2.13 7.34
CA THR A 23 -15.54 1.35 8.43
C THR A 23 -14.05 1.28 8.19
N GLU A 24 -13.28 1.56 9.23
CA GLU A 24 -11.83 1.44 9.19
C GLU A 24 -11.44 0.06 9.69
N VAL A 25 -10.65 -0.64 8.90
CA VAL A 25 -10.18 -1.98 9.23
C VAL A 25 -8.67 -1.93 9.31
N SER A 26 -8.14 -2.26 10.48
CA SER A 26 -6.70 -2.39 10.67
C SER A 26 -6.33 -3.85 10.55
N LEU A 27 -5.21 -4.12 9.91
CA LEU A 27 -4.75 -5.48 9.75
C LEU A 27 -3.24 -5.57 9.93
N ARG A 28 -2.80 -6.74 10.33
CA ARG A 28 -1.38 -7.06 10.40
C ARG A 28 -1.08 -8.07 9.30
N ALA A 29 -0.17 -7.69 8.42
CA ALA A 29 0.17 -8.50 7.27
C ALA A 29 1.55 -9.14 7.46
N GLN A 30 1.92 -10.02 6.52
CA GLN A 30 3.23 -10.64 6.51
C GLN A 30 4.33 -9.57 6.53
N GLY A 31 5.48 -9.92 7.09
CA GLY A 31 6.57 -8.97 7.27
C GLY A 31 6.36 -8.00 8.42
N GLY A 32 5.34 -8.23 9.24
CA GLY A 32 5.05 -7.39 10.39
C GLY A 32 4.42 -6.06 10.06
N LEU A 33 3.88 -5.90 8.85
CA LEU A 33 3.28 -4.64 8.41
C LEU A 33 1.93 -4.40 9.08
N SER A 34 1.72 -3.18 9.54
CA SER A 34 0.41 -2.75 10.04
C SER A 34 -0.21 -1.86 8.96
N LEU A 35 -1.36 -2.28 8.46
CA LEU A 35 -2.07 -1.60 7.38
C LEU A 35 -3.42 -1.11 7.85
N ALA A 36 -3.86 -0.01 7.28
CA ALA A 36 -5.20 0.51 7.50
C ALA A 36 -5.94 0.56 6.17
N SER A 37 -7.20 0.14 6.19
CA SER A 37 -8.09 0.19 5.05
C SER A 37 -9.40 0.84 5.50
N VAL A 38 -9.97 1.68 4.63
CA VAL A 38 -11.28 2.28 4.88
C VAL A 38 -12.19 1.85 3.73
N ILE A 39 -13.21 1.09 4.07
CA ILE A 39 -14.18 0.57 3.09
C ILE A 39 -15.58 1.00 3.52
N THR A 40 -16.55 0.83 2.62
CA THR A 40 -17.92 1.11 2.99
C THR A 40 -18.36 0.12 4.08
N THR A 41 -19.20 0.60 4.97
CA THR A 41 -19.73 -0.26 6.02
C THR A 41 -20.54 -1.41 5.42
N GLU A 42 -21.22 -1.15 4.29
CA GLU A 42 -21.93 -2.19 3.55
C GLU A 42 -20.97 -3.29 3.08
N SER A 43 -19.83 -2.93 2.50
CA SER A 43 -18.82 -3.90 2.08
C SER A 43 -18.25 -4.67 3.27
N PHE A 44 -18.00 -3.97 4.36
CA PHE A 44 -17.49 -4.59 5.57
C PHE A 44 -18.44 -5.70 6.05
N GLU A 45 -19.73 -5.40 6.07
CA GLU A 45 -20.73 -6.38 6.49
C GLU A 45 -20.84 -7.55 5.51
N SER A 46 -20.80 -7.23 4.23
CA SER A 46 -20.88 -8.24 3.16
C SER A 46 -19.71 -9.22 3.20
N LEU A 47 -18.52 -8.74 3.56
CA LEU A 47 -17.33 -9.57 3.63
C LEU A 47 -17.25 -10.39 4.92
N LEU A 48 -18.15 -10.17 5.87
CA LEU A 48 -18.21 -10.88 7.14
C LEU A 48 -16.90 -10.82 7.92
N LEU A 49 -16.24 -9.66 7.88
CA LEU A 49 -14.96 -9.48 8.56
C LEU A 49 -15.17 -9.22 10.05
N SER A 50 -14.26 -9.76 10.86
CA SER A 50 -14.21 -9.52 12.29
C SER A 50 -12.75 -9.64 12.72
N GLU A 51 -12.45 -9.22 13.95
CA GLU A 51 -11.10 -9.36 14.48
C GLU A 51 -10.64 -10.81 14.40
N GLY A 52 -9.41 -11.01 13.94
CA GLY A 52 -8.86 -12.33 13.72
C GLY A 52 -9.12 -12.92 12.35
N ALA A 53 -10.03 -12.33 11.57
CA ALA A 53 -10.37 -12.86 10.24
C ALA A 53 -9.18 -12.74 9.29
N ALA A 54 -8.97 -13.77 8.49
CA ALA A 54 -7.96 -13.74 7.43
C ALA A 54 -8.45 -12.82 6.30
N VAL A 55 -7.56 -12.00 5.80
CA VAL A 55 -7.91 -10.98 4.81
C VAL A 55 -6.69 -10.70 3.93
N THR A 56 -6.97 -10.36 2.68
CA THR A 56 -5.92 -9.89 1.76
C THR A 56 -6.20 -8.44 1.43
N ALA A 57 -5.18 -7.61 1.58
CA ALA A 57 -5.25 -6.20 1.19
C ALA A 57 -4.59 -6.04 -0.16
N LEU A 58 -5.27 -5.35 -1.08
CA LEU A 58 -4.81 -5.14 -2.44
C LEU A 58 -4.71 -3.65 -2.72
N ILE A 59 -3.61 -3.22 -3.32
CA ILE A 59 -3.43 -1.84 -3.74
C ILE A 59 -2.88 -1.82 -5.15
N LYS A 60 -3.49 -1.04 -6.02
CA LYS A 60 -3.01 -0.89 -7.39
C LYS A 60 -1.76 -0.02 -7.41
N PRO A 61 -0.76 -0.34 -8.24
CA PRO A 61 0.44 0.46 -8.31
C PRO A 61 0.23 1.95 -8.54
N PRO A 62 -0.74 2.39 -9.37
CA PRO A 62 -0.98 3.83 -9.53
C PRO A 62 -1.45 4.55 -8.26
N GLU A 63 -1.95 3.80 -7.29
CA GLU A 63 -2.41 4.36 -6.02
C GLU A 63 -1.27 4.48 -4.99
N VAL A 64 -0.11 3.92 -5.30
CA VAL A 64 1.05 3.98 -4.41
C VAL A 64 1.90 5.17 -4.77
N LEU A 65 2.13 6.03 -3.79
CA LEU A 65 2.97 7.20 -3.95
C LEU A 65 4.38 6.88 -3.45
N VAL A 66 5.35 7.56 -4.02
CA VAL A 66 6.75 7.42 -3.64
C VAL A 66 7.29 8.77 -3.24
N GLY A 67 8.00 8.81 -2.12
CA GLY A 67 8.62 10.04 -1.65
C GLY A 67 10.01 9.79 -1.13
N ARG A 68 10.81 10.86 -1.11
CA ARG A 68 12.14 10.82 -0.51
C ARG A 68 12.01 10.99 0.99
N GLU A 69 12.76 10.22 1.72
CA GLU A 69 12.73 10.22 3.17
C GLU A 69 13.74 11.23 3.69
N ASN A 70 13.31 12.45 3.85
CA ASN A 70 14.18 13.50 4.40
C ASN A 70 13.53 14.06 5.66
N GLY A 71 13.76 13.39 6.79
CA GLY A 71 13.24 13.85 8.07
C GLY A 71 11.78 13.48 8.32
N GLY A 72 11.24 12.59 7.53
CA GLY A 72 9.89 12.11 7.69
C GLY A 72 8.90 12.85 6.82
N LEU A 73 7.93 12.10 6.28
CA LEU A 73 6.86 12.66 5.47
C LEU A 73 5.61 12.78 6.33
N HIS A 74 5.04 13.98 6.35
CA HIS A 74 3.76 14.23 7.03
C HIS A 74 2.68 14.34 5.97
N THR A 75 1.96 13.25 5.76
CA THR A 75 0.86 13.21 4.79
C THR A 75 -0.38 12.65 5.44
N SER A 76 -1.52 12.83 4.78
CA SER A 76 -2.77 12.25 5.25
C SER A 76 -2.88 10.77 4.88
N ALA A 77 -1.93 10.23 4.15
CA ALA A 77 -1.92 8.81 3.82
C ALA A 77 -1.57 7.99 5.07
N ARG A 78 -2.51 7.14 5.49
CA ARG A 78 -2.38 6.35 6.71
C ARG A 78 -1.32 5.27 6.60
N ASN A 79 -1.06 4.79 5.39
CA ASN A 79 -0.10 3.73 5.15
C ASN A 79 1.17 4.35 4.59
N ASN A 80 2.24 4.24 5.35
CA ASN A 80 3.53 4.83 4.98
C ASN A 80 4.62 3.88 5.43
N PHE A 81 5.38 3.36 4.48
CA PHE A 81 6.38 2.33 4.75
C PHE A 81 7.70 2.70 4.10
N LYS A 82 8.76 2.55 4.86
CA LYS A 82 10.12 2.70 4.33
C LYS A 82 10.49 1.48 3.51
N GLY A 83 11.21 1.73 2.44
CA GLY A 83 11.69 0.66 1.60
C GLY A 83 12.87 1.11 0.77
N ARG A 84 13.31 0.22 -0.09
CA ARG A 84 14.45 0.45 -0.97
C ARG A 84 14.06 0.08 -2.38
N VAL A 85 14.41 0.96 -3.32
CA VAL A 85 14.13 0.71 -4.75
C VAL A 85 15.03 -0.42 -5.24
N THR A 86 14.42 -1.44 -5.83
CA THR A 86 15.17 -2.58 -6.36
C THR A 86 15.30 -2.52 -7.88
N SER A 87 14.34 -1.94 -8.58
CA SER A 87 14.44 -1.76 -10.03
C SER A 87 13.48 -0.68 -10.51
N LEU A 88 13.78 -0.16 -11.69
CA LEU A 88 12.98 0.87 -12.34
C LEU A 88 12.75 0.45 -13.78
N ARG A 89 11.49 0.53 -14.24
CA ARG A 89 11.15 0.25 -15.64
C ARG A 89 10.36 1.44 -16.18
N SER A 90 10.91 2.07 -17.22
CA SER A 90 10.33 3.29 -17.77
C SER A 90 10.00 3.10 -19.26
N ASP A 91 8.85 3.64 -19.68
CA ASP A 91 8.53 3.77 -21.09
C ASP A 91 8.68 5.20 -21.61
N GLY A 92 9.28 6.07 -20.76
CA GLY A 92 9.45 7.48 -21.09
C GLY A 92 8.33 8.37 -20.60
N VAL A 93 7.18 7.81 -20.28
CA VAL A 93 6.03 8.55 -19.76
C VAL A 93 5.75 8.15 -18.32
N ALA A 94 5.72 6.85 -18.06
CA ALA A 94 5.47 6.29 -16.75
C ALA A 94 6.64 5.40 -16.33
N VAL A 95 6.81 5.26 -15.03
CA VAL A 95 7.88 4.43 -14.46
C VAL A 95 7.27 3.49 -13.44
N GLU A 96 7.60 2.23 -13.57
CA GLU A 96 7.28 1.20 -12.61
C GLU A 96 8.41 1.15 -11.60
N VAL A 97 8.12 1.53 -10.36
CA VAL A 97 9.11 1.52 -9.28
C VAL A 97 8.89 0.27 -8.46
N MET A 98 9.84 -0.65 -8.53
CA MET A 98 9.81 -1.85 -7.72
C MET A 98 10.68 -1.65 -6.50
N GLY A 99 10.21 -2.10 -5.35
CA GLY A 99 10.99 -1.96 -4.12
C GLY A 99 10.71 -3.08 -3.16
N LYS A 100 11.45 -3.07 -2.07
CA LYS A 100 11.22 -3.95 -0.93
C LYS A 100 11.08 -3.08 0.31
N LEU A 101 10.04 -3.34 1.07
CA LEU A 101 9.84 -2.69 2.35
C LEU A 101 10.82 -3.25 3.37
N ASP A 102 11.02 -2.55 4.48
CA ASP A 102 12.02 -2.95 5.47
C ASP A 102 11.83 -4.39 5.98
N GLY A 103 10.60 -4.88 6.03
CA GLY A 103 10.33 -6.25 6.41
C GLY A 103 10.51 -7.28 5.29
N GLY A 104 10.97 -6.86 4.11
CA GLY A 104 11.21 -7.74 2.98
C GLY A 104 10.03 -7.88 2.01
N THR A 105 8.89 -7.27 2.31
CA THR A 105 7.71 -7.35 1.46
C THR A 105 7.93 -6.54 0.18
N PRO A 106 7.67 -7.12 -1.00
CA PRO A 106 7.80 -6.37 -2.24
C PRO A 106 6.70 -5.33 -2.40
N MET A 107 7.02 -4.24 -3.08
CA MET A 107 6.08 -3.15 -3.35
C MET A 107 6.30 -2.66 -4.76
N CYS A 108 5.22 -2.34 -5.45
CA CYS A 108 5.26 -1.76 -6.79
C CYS A 108 4.46 -0.46 -6.80
N ALA A 109 5.07 0.59 -7.31
CA ALA A 109 4.41 1.87 -7.54
C ALA A 109 4.53 2.23 -9.01
N LEU A 110 3.53 2.95 -9.53
CA LEU A 110 3.56 3.47 -10.89
C LEU A 110 3.48 4.98 -10.80
N ILE A 111 4.56 5.65 -11.21
CA ILE A 111 4.64 7.11 -11.16
C ILE A 111 5.01 7.64 -12.54
N THR A 112 4.95 8.96 -12.72
CA THR A 112 5.36 9.55 -14.00
C THR A 112 6.87 9.63 -14.08
N ALA A 113 7.39 9.56 -15.31
CA ALA A 113 8.83 9.74 -15.53
C ALA A 113 9.29 11.11 -15.04
N LYS A 114 8.42 12.11 -15.16
CA LYS A 114 8.71 13.45 -14.68
C LYS A 114 8.88 13.49 -13.16
N SER A 115 8.02 12.79 -12.44
CA SER A 115 8.13 12.70 -10.98
C SER A 115 9.40 11.98 -10.56
N LEU A 116 9.74 10.90 -11.26
CA LEU A 116 10.96 10.17 -10.97
C LEU A 116 12.19 11.07 -11.09
N ALA A 117 12.25 11.84 -12.18
CA ALA A 117 13.37 12.75 -12.41
C ALA A 117 13.41 13.85 -11.36
N SER A 118 12.26 14.41 -11.03
CA SER A 118 12.14 15.48 -10.05
C SER A 118 12.60 15.03 -8.66
N LEU A 119 12.30 13.80 -8.30
CA LEU A 119 12.68 13.22 -7.01
C LEU A 119 14.08 12.65 -7.02
N GLU A 120 14.71 12.57 -8.19
CA GLU A 120 16.06 12.02 -8.36
C GLU A 120 16.21 10.62 -7.77
N ILE A 121 15.18 9.78 -7.98
CA ILE A 121 15.15 8.41 -7.47
C ILE A 121 15.97 7.49 -8.36
N LYS A 122 16.81 6.69 -7.76
CA LYS A 122 17.67 5.69 -8.42
C LYS A 122 17.53 4.34 -7.74
N GLU A 123 18.00 3.30 -8.42
CA GLU A 123 18.06 1.97 -7.81
C GLU A 123 18.90 2.01 -6.55
N ASN A 124 18.49 1.27 -5.56
CA ASN A 124 19.06 1.15 -4.23
C ASN A 124 18.81 2.35 -3.31
N ASP A 125 18.09 3.36 -3.77
CA ASP A 125 17.73 4.49 -2.91
C ASP A 125 16.71 4.07 -1.86
N GLU A 126 16.82 4.66 -0.68
CA GLU A 126 15.77 4.58 0.32
C GLU A 126 14.65 5.54 -0.03
N VAL A 127 13.42 5.04 0.04
CA VAL A 127 12.23 5.84 -0.27
C VAL A 127 11.13 5.46 0.70
N SER A 128 10.08 6.28 0.72
CA SER A 128 8.83 5.94 1.38
C SER A 128 7.82 5.57 0.31
N PHE A 129 7.12 4.46 0.54
CA PHE A 129 5.94 4.09 -0.22
C PHE A 129 4.74 4.39 0.65
N PHE A 130 3.81 5.18 0.14
CA PHE A 130 2.65 5.55 0.96
C PHE A 130 1.39 5.57 0.12
N PHE A 131 0.27 5.27 0.78
CA PHE A 131 -1.02 5.20 0.09
C PHE A 131 -2.15 5.41 1.08
N LYS A 132 -3.27 5.86 0.55
CA LYS A 132 -4.44 6.16 1.38
C LYS A 132 -5.18 4.89 1.78
N ALA A 133 -5.68 4.88 2.99
CA ALA A 133 -6.49 3.78 3.48
C ALA A 133 -7.72 3.54 2.61
N VAL A 134 -8.28 4.60 2.02
CA VAL A 134 -9.46 4.48 1.15
C VAL A 134 -9.14 3.79 -0.17
N ASN A 135 -7.86 3.66 -0.53
CA ASN A 135 -7.45 2.99 -1.76
C ASN A 135 -7.11 1.51 -1.55
N VAL A 136 -7.17 1.04 -0.33
CA VAL A 136 -6.86 -0.35 0.00
C VAL A 136 -8.14 -1.18 -0.17
N ILE A 137 -8.08 -2.15 -1.07
CA ILE A 137 -9.18 -3.07 -1.34
C ILE A 137 -8.98 -4.29 -0.45
N LEU A 138 -10.05 -4.73 0.22
CA LEU A 138 -9.99 -5.93 1.04
C LEU A 138 -10.70 -7.08 0.35
N SER A 139 -10.08 -8.24 0.43
CA SER A 139 -10.65 -9.48 -0.08
C SER A 139 -10.68 -10.47 1.08
N ALA A 140 -11.83 -11.03 1.36
CA ALA A 140 -11.97 -12.04 2.40
C ALA A 140 -11.40 -13.36 1.90
N SER A 141 -10.78 -14.08 2.80
CA SER A 141 -10.18 -15.38 2.47
C SER A 141 -11.10 -16.52 2.81
#